data_79d1d6fefe3c62eff9dbb5bb18a63d1e
#
_entry.id   79d1d6fefe3c62eff9dbb5bb18a63d1e
#
_cell.length_a   1.000
_cell.length_b   1.000
_cell.length_c   1.000
_cell.angle_alpha   90.00
_cell.angle_beta   90.00
_cell.angle_gamma   90.00
#
_symmetry.space_group_name_H-M   'P 1'
#
loop_
_entity.id
_entity.type
_entity.pdbx_description
1 polymer ?
#
loop_
_entity_poly.entity_id
_entity_poly.type
_entity_poly.pdbx_seq_one_letter_code
_entity_poly.pdbx_strand_id
1 'polypeptide(L)'
;SIPMWLACALPVAFVILQAVLFARGAYKSGKKLGLNDKQMKKAMKSSAVTSIGPSIVVLSAMLSLLVSVGGPIGWMRLSMIGSVMFESIAAGLGTSAVGVQLGTDTLTPEALGMAVWTMILCSIGWALFATFSANKMDKIEKKVSRGNTGTLTTIASCAIIGVFSAMCASHLSKPFYSMMMKADQITMSGAWKNALACVLGAVIMFVLTKIANKKEIGW
;
A
#
# COMPACT_ATOMS: atom_id res chain seq x y z
N SER A 1 -13.88 -4.49 -20.59
CA SER A 1 -15.25 -4.22 -21.09
C SER A 1 -15.79 -2.94 -20.44
N ILE A 2 -16.62 -2.17 -21.14
CA ILE A 2 -17.26 -0.93 -20.65
C ILE A 2 -18.07 -1.17 -19.38
N PRO A 3 -18.88 -2.23 -19.25
CA PRO A 3 -19.64 -2.51 -18.03
C PRO A 3 -18.76 -2.65 -16.79
N MET A 4 -17.58 -3.24 -16.91
CA MET A 4 -16.64 -3.40 -15.78
C MET A 4 -16.07 -2.05 -15.32
N TRP A 5 -15.80 -1.12 -16.26
CA TRP A 5 -15.38 0.24 -15.91
C TRP A 5 -16.48 0.99 -15.16
N LEU A 6 -17.73 0.88 -15.58
CA LEU A 6 -18.87 1.49 -14.91
C LEU A 6 -19.07 0.92 -13.50
N ALA A 7 -19.01 -0.41 -13.35
CA ALA A 7 -19.12 -1.07 -12.05
C ALA A 7 -18.00 -0.62 -11.10
N CYS A 8 -16.76 -0.51 -11.58
CA CYS A 8 -15.62 -0.08 -10.77
C CYS A 8 -15.61 1.43 -10.49
N ALA A 9 -16.21 2.24 -11.33
CA ALA A 9 -16.31 3.70 -11.12
C ALA A 9 -17.20 4.07 -9.93
N LEU A 10 -18.22 3.27 -9.63
CA LEU A 10 -19.13 3.54 -8.52
C LEU A 10 -18.44 3.56 -7.15
N PRO A 11 -17.66 2.53 -6.75
CA PRO A 11 -16.86 2.57 -5.52
C PRO A 11 -15.85 3.72 -5.49
N VAL A 12 -15.21 4.03 -6.63
CA VAL A 12 -14.25 5.15 -6.70
C VAL A 12 -14.95 6.50 -6.47
N ALA A 13 -16.13 6.70 -7.04
CA ALA A 13 -16.95 7.89 -6.79
C ALA A 13 -17.30 8.02 -5.29
N PHE A 14 -17.58 6.90 -4.63
CA PHE A 14 -17.84 6.86 -3.19
C PHE A 14 -16.61 7.30 -2.37
N VAL A 15 -15.42 6.84 -2.74
CA VAL A 15 -14.15 7.26 -2.08
C VAL A 15 -13.90 8.76 -2.29
N ILE A 16 -14.15 9.30 -3.48
CA ILE A 16 -14.03 10.73 -3.74
C ILE A 16 -15.00 11.53 -2.87
N LEU A 17 -16.26 11.09 -2.80
CA LEU A 17 -17.27 11.72 -1.94
C LEU A 17 -16.81 11.72 -0.47
N GLN A 18 -16.32 10.58 0.02
CA GLN A 18 -15.79 10.44 1.37
C GLN A 18 -14.60 11.38 1.63
N ALA A 19 -13.67 11.49 0.70
CA ALA A 19 -12.53 12.41 0.81
C ALA A 19 -13.00 13.88 0.93
N VAL A 20 -13.99 14.28 0.12
CA VAL A 20 -14.57 15.63 0.18
C VAL A 20 -15.28 15.88 1.52
N LEU A 21 -16.04 14.91 2.03
CA LEU A 21 -16.71 15.03 3.33
C LEU A 21 -15.71 15.16 4.48
N PHE A 22 -14.64 14.38 4.48
CA PHE A 22 -13.58 14.48 5.47
C PHE A 22 -12.82 15.81 5.39
N ALA A 23 -12.49 16.28 4.19
CA ALA A 23 -11.84 17.57 4.01
C ALA A 23 -12.69 18.72 4.55
N ARG A 24 -14.01 18.71 4.26
CA ARG A 24 -14.97 19.68 4.81
C ARG A 24 -15.09 19.58 6.33
N GLY A 25 -15.15 18.35 6.86
CA GLY A 25 -15.19 18.11 8.31
C GLY A 25 -13.95 18.64 9.01
N ALA A 26 -12.77 18.34 8.49
CA ALA A 26 -11.49 18.83 9.01
C ALA A 26 -11.41 20.35 8.98
N TYR A 27 -11.83 20.98 7.89
CA TYR A 27 -11.88 22.44 7.78
C TYR A 27 -12.80 23.07 8.83
N LYS A 28 -14.01 22.52 9.02
CA LYS A 28 -14.97 22.98 10.02
C LYS A 28 -14.43 22.82 11.44
N SER A 29 -13.77 21.69 11.72
CA SER A 29 -13.16 21.43 13.03
C SER A 29 -11.98 22.35 13.32
N GLY A 30 -11.15 22.63 12.31
CA GLY A 30 -10.05 23.59 12.43
C GLY A 30 -10.53 24.98 12.80
N LYS A 31 -11.64 25.46 12.20
CA LYS A 31 -12.28 26.73 12.60
C LYS A 31 -12.76 26.74 14.04
N LYS A 32 -13.36 25.64 14.51
CA LYS A 32 -13.81 25.53 15.92
C LYS A 32 -12.66 25.57 16.92
N LEU A 33 -11.48 25.10 16.52
CA LEU A 33 -10.25 25.15 17.32
C LEU A 33 -9.51 26.50 17.25
N GLY A 34 -10.09 27.51 16.58
CA GLY A 34 -9.52 28.86 16.50
C GLY A 34 -8.43 29.03 15.44
N LEU A 35 -8.23 28.07 14.53
CA LEU A 35 -7.27 28.21 13.45
C LEU A 35 -7.72 29.24 12.43
N ASN A 36 -6.78 30.13 12.04
CA ASN A 36 -7.04 31.15 11.03
C ASN A 36 -7.08 30.54 9.62
N ASP A 37 -7.87 31.13 8.71
CA ASP A 37 -7.99 30.69 7.32
C ASP A 37 -6.64 30.61 6.58
N LYS A 38 -5.69 31.51 6.92
CA LYS A 38 -4.32 31.48 6.39
C LYS A 38 -3.55 30.24 6.83
N GLN A 39 -3.69 29.83 8.10
CA GLN A 39 -3.06 28.63 8.65
C GLN A 39 -3.63 27.37 8.01
N MET A 40 -4.96 27.29 7.87
CA MET A 40 -5.61 26.17 7.22
C MET A 40 -5.23 26.03 5.75
N LYS A 41 -5.21 27.13 4.99
CA LYS A 41 -4.73 27.12 3.60
C LYS A 41 -3.27 26.69 3.49
N LYS A 42 -2.41 27.15 4.41
CA LYS A 42 -0.99 26.73 4.46
C LYS A 42 -0.87 25.24 4.75
N ALA A 43 -1.64 24.72 5.71
CA ALA A 43 -1.67 23.30 6.04
C ALA A 43 -2.15 22.45 4.85
N MET A 44 -3.24 22.86 4.18
CA MET A 44 -3.73 22.18 2.97
C MET A 44 -2.69 22.16 1.84
N LYS A 45 -2.04 23.30 1.58
CA LYS A 45 -0.99 23.38 0.57
C LYS A 45 0.21 22.51 0.92
N SER A 46 0.65 22.53 2.17
CA SER A 46 1.75 21.68 2.65
C SER A 46 1.41 20.20 2.50
N SER A 47 0.21 19.80 2.95
CA SER A 47 -0.27 18.43 2.81
C SER A 47 -0.36 17.97 1.35
N ALA A 48 -0.86 18.83 0.45
CA ALA A 48 -0.92 18.50 -0.97
C ALA A 48 0.48 18.28 -1.57
N VAL A 49 1.45 19.14 -1.22
CA VAL A 49 2.83 19.00 -1.71
C VAL A 49 3.49 17.73 -1.16
N THR A 50 3.34 17.44 0.12
CA THR A 50 3.92 16.22 0.73
C THR A 50 3.27 14.93 0.22
N SER A 51 2.03 14.99 -0.26
CA SER A 51 1.33 13.84 -0.85
C SER A 51 1.83 13.46 -2.25
N ILE A 52 2.53 14.34 -2.96
CA ILE A 52 2.99 14.09 -4.35
C ILE A 52 3.93 12.87 -4.40
N GLY A 53 4.91 12.79 -3.50
CA GLY A 53 5.86 11.69 -3.46
C GLY A 53 5.19 10.32 -3.30
N PRO A 54 4.45 10.09 -2.22
CA PRO A 54 3.68 8.84 -2.04
C PRO A 54 2.72 8.53 -3.19
N SER A 55 2.07 9.55 -3.78
CA SER A 55 1.16 9.34 -4.91
C SER A 55 1.87 8.82 -6.16
N ILE A 56 3.07 9.31 -6.46
CA ILE A 56 3.86 8.80 -7.60
C ILE A 56 4.24 7.33 -7.37
N VAL A 57 4.62 6.96 -6.15
CA VAL A 57 4.95 5.57 -5.81
C VAL A 57 3.73 4.66 -6.00
N VAL A 58 2.56 5.07 -5.50
CA VAL A 58 1.31 4.31 -5.65
C VAL A 58 0.91 4.19 -7.13
N LEU A 59 1.04 5.27 -7.92
CA LEU A 59 0.76 5.24 -9.36
C LEU A 59 1.69 4.27 -10.10
N SER A 60 2.99 4.29 -9.80
CA SER A 60 3.97 3.38 -10.40
C SER A 60 3.64 1.92 -10.09
N ALA A 61 3.28 1.65 -8.85
CA ALA A 61 2.90 0.32 -8.40
C ALA A 61 1.52 -0.11 -8.96
N MET A 62 0.60 0.85 -9.19
CA MET A 62 -0.67 0.62 -9.87
C MET A 62 -0.48 0.06 -11.30
N LEU A 63 0.53 0.53 -12.03
CA LEU A 63 0.83 0.01 -13.36
C LEU A 63 1.11 -1.50 -13.33
N SER A 64 1.83 -1.99 -12.33
CA SER A 64 2.10 -3.42 -12.15
C SER A 64 0.79 -4.22 -11.92
N LEU A 65 -0.06 -3.72 -11.05
CA LEU A 65 -1.35 -4.39 -10.77
C LEU A 65 -2.30 -4.32 -11.97
N LEU A 66 -2.27 -3.22 -12.72
CA LEU A 66 -3.07 -3.02 -13.94
C LEU A 66 -2.74 -4.07 -15.00
N VAL A 67 -1.46 -4.37 -15.19
CA VAL A 67 -1.02 -5.43 -16.12
C VAL A 67 -1.42 -6.81 -15.62
N SER A 68 -1.38 -7.05 -14.30
CA SER A 68 -1.62 -8.36 -13.72
C SER A 68 -3.10 -8.73 -13.58
N VAL A 69 -3.96 -7.80 -13.17
CA VAL A 69 -5.38 -8.07 -12.84
C VAL A 69 -6.34 -7.33 -13.77
N GLY A 70 -5.81 -6.40 -14.55
CA GLY A 70 -6.59 -5.57 -15.48
C GLY A 70 -6.93 -4.18 -14.90
N GLY A 71 -7.08 -3.21 -15.82
CA GLY A 71 -7.24 -1.79 -15.50
C GLY A 71 -8.37 -1.45 -14.53
N PRO A 72 -9.62 -1.85 -14.80
CA PRO A 72 -10.76 -1.45 -13.97
C PRO A 72 -10.64 -1.92 -12.52
N ILE A 73 -10.24 -3.17 -12.32
CA ILE A 73 -10.12 -3.78 -10.99
C ILE A 73 -8.93 -3.18 -10.23
N GLY A 74 -7.77 -3.07 -10.87
CA GLY A 74 -6.59 -2.46 -10.26
C GLY A 74 -6.86 -1.02 -9.81
N TRP A 75 -7.51 -0.22 -10.66
CA TRP A 75 -7.89 1.15 -10.33
C TRP A 75 -8.85 1.24 -9.15
N MET A 76 -9.92 0.45 -9.15
CA MET A 76 -10.89 0.41 -8.06
C MET A 76 -10.25 0.00 -6.73
N ARG A 77 -9.52 -1.10 -6.75
CA ARG A 77 -8.93 -1.67 -5.52
C ARG A 77 -7.91 -0.73 -4.88
N LEU A 78 -7.04 -0.13 -5.67
CA LEU A 78 -6.04 0.82 -5.16
C LEU A 78 -6.67 2.13 -4.68
N SER A 79 -7.77 2.56 -5.29
CA SER A 79 -8.52 3.73 -4.82
C SER A 79 -9.16 3.51 -3.44
N MET A 80 -9.55 2.27 -3.11
CA MET A 80 -10.20 1.93 -1.84
C MET A 80 -9.19 1.61 -0.74
N ILE A 81 -8.20 0.76 -0.99
CA ILE A 81 -7.28 0.23 0.02
C ILE A 81 -5.89 0.84 -0.09
N GLY A 82 -5.45 1.17 -1.31
CA GLY A 82 -4.20 1.89 -1.55
C GLY A 82 -2.91 1.08 -1.35
N SER A 83 -2.98 -0.23 -1.08
CA SER A 83 -1.82 -1.09 -0.89
C SER A 83 -1.64 -2.07 -2.03
N VAL A 84 -0.79 -1.73 -2.98
CA VAL A 84 -0.46 -2.61 -4.12
C VAL A 84 0.11 -3.94 -3.67
N MET A 85 0.93 -3.92 -2.63
CA MET A 85 1.57 -5.12 -2.10
C MET A 85 0.53 -6.11 -1.57
N PHE A 86 -0.41 -5.64 -0.76
CA PHE A 86 -1.51 -6.45 -0.24
C PHE A 86 -2.35 -7.03 -1.39
N GLU A 87 -2.74 -6.18 -2.34
CA GLU A 87 -3.58 -6.59 -3.47
C GLU A 87 -2.88 -7.61 -4.37
N SER A 88 -1.58 -7.42 -4.63
CA SER A 88 -0.80 -8.35 -5.45
C SER A 88 -0.63 -9.71 -4.77
N ILE A 89 -0.40 -9.75 -3.46
CA ILE A 89 -0.30 -11.00 -2.70
C ILE A 89 -1.65 -11.71 -2.68
N ALA A 90 -2.72 -11.00 -2.37
CA ALA A 90 -4.06 -11.56 -2.30
C ALA A 90 -4.53 -12.09 -3.68
N ALA A 91 -4.28 -11.32 -4.76
CA ALA A 91 -4.57 -11.75 -6.12
C ALA A 91 -3.76 -13.00 -6.50
N GLY A 92 -2.46 -13.01 -6.18
CA GLY A 92 -1.59 -14.16 -6.43
C GLY A 92 -2.02 -15.42 -5.71
N LEU A 93 -2.46 -15.31 -4.46
CA LEU A 93 -3.03 -16.44 -3.72
C LEU A 93 -4.31 -16.96 -4.38
N GLY A 94 -5.20 -16.06 -4.82
CA GLY A 94 -6.44 -16.43 -5.50
C GLY A 94 -6.20 -17.13 -6.83
N THR A 95 -5.30 -16.62 -7.67
CA THR A 95 -4.98 -17.24 -8.96
C THR A 95 -4.24 -18.55 -8.81
N SER A 96 -3.35 -18.67 -7.82
CA SER A 96 -2.61 -19.91 -7.53
C SER A 96 -3.55 -21.06 -7.13
N ALA A 97 -4.67 -20.77 -6.49
CA ALA A 97 -5.66 -21.77 -6.09
C ALA A 97 -6.30 -22.49 -7.30
N VAL A 98 -6.31 -21.84 -8.47
CA VAL A 98 -6.79 -22.41 -9.75
C VAL A 98 -5.64 -22.74 -10.71
N GLY A 99 -4.40 -22.83 -10.21
CA GLY A 99 -3.24 -23.24 -10.98
C GLY A 99 -2.70 -22.17 -11.96
N VAL A 100 -3.11 -20.90 -11.84
CA VAL A 100 -2.68 -19.80 -12.71
C VAL A 100 -1.69 -18.92 -11.97
N GLN A 101 -0.54 -18.62 -12.58
CA GLN A 101 0.43 -17.69 -12.01
C GLN A 101 0.13 -16.26 -12.42
N LEU A 102 -0.02 -15.38 -11.43
CA LEU A 102 -0.32 -13.98 -11.65
C LEU A 102 0.85 -13.27 -12.36
N GLY A 103 0.56 -12.64 -13.51
CA GLY A 103 1.52 -11.81 -14.25
C GLY A 103 2.38 -12.58 -15.26
N THR A 104 2.33 -13.90 -15.32
CA THR A 104 3.05 -14.73 -16.31
C THR A 104 2.11 -15.43 -17.27
N ASP A 105 0.97 -15.90 -16.76
CA ASP A 105 -0.01 -16.65 -17.55
C ASP A 105 -1.15 -15.73 -18.02
N THR A 106 -1.84 -16.17 -19.07
CA THR A 106 -3.09 -15.51 -19.51
C THR A 106 -4.15 -15.69 -18.44
N LEU A 107 -4.66 -14.58 -17.92
CA LEU A 107 -5.64 -14.59 -16.86
C LEU A 107 -7.01 -15.07 -17.39
N THR A 108 -7.41 -16.26 -16.96
CA THR A 108 -8.74 -16.78 -17.28
C THR A 108 -9.82 -16.05 -16.48
N PRO A 109 -11.08 -16.00 -16.95
CA PRO A 109 -12.18 -15.41 -16.19
C PRO A 109 -12.36 -15.99 -14.79
N GLU A 110 -12.12 -17.30 -14.65
CA GLU A 110 -12.16 -17.99 -13.36
C GLU A 110 -11.03 -17.52 -12.42
N ALA A 111 -9.80 -17.48 -12.90
CA ALA A 111 -8.66 -16.98 -12.13
C ALA A 111 -8.84 -15.52 -11.72
N LEU A 112 -9.41 -14.68 -12.59
CA LEU A 112 -9.76 -13.30 -12.27
C LEU A 112 -10.82 -13.25 -11.16
N GLY A 113 -11.85 -14.07 -11.25
CA GLY A 113 -12.88 -14.17 -10.21
C GLY A 113 -12.29 -14.56 -8.86
N MET A 114 -11.44 -15.59 -8.83
CA MET A 114 -10.74 -16.03 -7.62
C MET A 114 -9.83 -14.94 -7.05
N ALA A 115 -9.09 -14.25 -7.89
CA ALA A 115 -8.25 -13.12 -7.45
C ALA A 115 -9.10 -12.03 -6.77
N VAL A 116 -10.20 -11.60 -7.40
CA VAL A 116 -11.08 -10.55 -6.87
C VAL A 116 -11.71 -10.98 -5.54
N TRP A 117 -12.24 -12.20 -5.45
CA TRP A 117 -12.83 -12.71 -4.23
C TRP A 117 -11.81 -12.81 -3.09
N THR A 118 -10.61 -13.30 -3.37
CA THR A 118 -9.54 -13.39 -2.36
C THR A 118 -9.14 -12.01 -1.86
N MET A 119 -8.97 -11.03 -2.75
CA MET A 119 -8.69 -9.64 -2.36
C MET A 119 -9.79 -9.05 -1.46
N ILE A 120 -11.07 -9.33 -1.76
CA ILE A 120 -12.20 -8.85 -0.96
C ILE A 120 -12.22 -9.52 0.42
N LEU A 121 -12.15 -10.84 0.48
CA LEU A 121 -12.23 -11.60 1.73
C LEU A 121 -11.07 -11.25 2.67
N CYS A 122 -9.85 -11.14 2.16
CA CYS A 122 -8.69 -10.73 2.95
C CYS A 122 -8.84 -9.33 3.54
N SER A 123 -9.51 -8.41 2.84
CA SER A 123 -9.69 -7.04 3.32
C SER A 123 -10.81 -6.89 4.37
N ILE A 124 -11.78 -7.79 4.42
CA ILE A 124 -12.90 -7.75 5.38
C ILE A 124 -12.36 -7.85 6.82
N GLY A 125 -11.44 -8.76 7.10
CA GLY A 125 -10.87 -8.93 8.43
C GLY A 125 -10.24 -7.65 8.97
N TRP A 126 -9.46 -6.98 8.15
CA TRP A 126 -8.87 -5.69 8.48
C TRP A 126 -9.92 -4.60 8.72
N ALA A 127 -10.92 -4.48 7.83
CA ALA A 127 -11.95 -3.47 7.94
C ALA A 127 -12.80 -3.67 9.23
N LEU A 128 -13.16 -4.89 9.56
CA LEU A 128 -13.85 -5.23 10.81
C LEU A 128 -12.99 -4.86 12.02
N PHE A 129 -11.72 -5.28 12.05
CA PHE A 129 -10.81 -4.95 13.13
C PHE A 129 -10.70 -3.43 13.31
N ALA A 130 -10.49 -2.67 12.25
CA ALA A 130 -10.38 -1.22 12.28
C ALA A 130 -11.67 -0.58 12.83
N THR A 131 -12.84 -1.04 12.39
CA THR A 131 -14.14 -0.52 12.82
C THR A 131 -14.37 -0.75 14.32
N PHE A 132 -14.10 -1.95 14.83
CA PHE A 132 -14.28 -2.26 16.25
C PHE A 132 -13.22 -1.62 17.16
N SER A 133 -12.00 -1.41 16.62
CA SER A 133 -10.89 -0.84 17.37
C SER A 133 -10.89 0.68 17.39
N ALA A 134 -11.51 1.35 16.41
CA ALA A 134 -11.47 2.80 16.24
C ALA A 134 -11.88 3.56 17.52
N ASN A 135 -12.99 3.16 18.15
CA ASN A 135 -13.49 3.80 19.38
C ASN A 135 -12.64 3.52 20.63
N LYS A 136 -11.76 2.54 20.58
CA LYS A 136 -10.87 2.16 21.70
C LYS A 136 -9.43 2.60 21.46
N MET A 137 -9.14 3.18 20.30
CA MET A 137 -7.78 3.52 19.88
C MET A 137 -7.08 4.44 20.87
N ASP A 138 -7.76 5.49 21.35
CA ASP A 138 -7.20 6.41 22.35
C ASP A 138 -6.83 5.71 23.68
N LYS A 139 -7.62 4.71 24.09
CA LYS A 139 -7.33 3.93 25.30
C LYS A 139 -6.16 2.98 25.08
N ILE A 140 -6.11 2.35 23.90
CA ILE A 140 -5.03 1.45 23.52
C ILE A 140 -3.72 2.25 23.39
N GLU A 141 -3.77 3.40 22.72
CA GLU A 141 -2.64 4.32 22.59
C GLU A 141 -2.08 4.72 23.95
N LYS A 142 -2.93 5.21 24.87
CA LYS A 142 -2.52 5.58 26.23
C LYS A 142 -1.92 4.41 27.02
N LYS A 143 -2.46 3.20 26.85
CA LYS A 143 -1.98 2.00 27.53
C LYS A 143 -0.64 1.52 26.97
N VAL A 144 -0.47 1.54 25.65
CA VAL A 144 0.76 1.11 24.95
C VAL A 144 1.88 2.15 25.14
N SER A 145 1.54 3.44 25.04
CA SER A 145 2.53 4.52 25.19
C SER A 145 2.94 4.76 26.64
N ARG A 146 2.21 4.18 27.61
CA ARG A 146 2.42 4.46 29.06
C ARG A 146 2.47 5.97 29.37
N GLY A 147 1.73 6.77 28.61
CA GLY A 147 1.72 8.23 28.73
C GLY A 147 2.88 8.96 28.04
N ASN A 148 3.75 8.24 27.34
CA ASN A 148 4.87 8.84 26.58
C ASN A 148 4.63 8.65 25.07
N THR A 149 4.36 9.74 24.34
CA THR A 149 4.14 9.74 22.89
C THR A 149 5.35 9.22 22.10
N GLY A 150 6.58 9.41 22.61
CA GLY A 150 7.79 8.89 21.99
C GLY A 150 7.83 7.36 21.93
N THR A 151 7.29 6.67 22.95
CA THR A 151 7.24 5.21 22.99
C THR A 151 6.37 4.65 21.86
N LEU A 152 5.21 5.27 21.58
CA LEU A 152 4.31 4.84 20.51
C LEU A 152 4.99 4.99 19.14
N THR A 153 5.63 6.13 18.89
CA THR A 153 6.37 6.37 17.65
C THR A 153 7.49 5.35 17.46
N THR A 154 8.22 5.03 18.51
CA THR A 154 9.30 4.02 18.47
C THR A 154 8.73 2.64 18.15
N ILE A 155 7.64 2.21 18.81
CA ILE A 155 7.01 0.90 18.56
C ILE A 155 6.50 0.83 17.11
N ALA A 156 5.84 1.88 16.62
CA ALA A 156 5.35 1.94 15.24
C ALA A 156 6.51 1.86 14.24
N SER A 157 7.58 2.61 14.46
CA SER A 157 8.78 2.57 13.60
C SER A 157 9.44 1.19 13.61
N CYS A 158 9.59 0.55 14.78
CA CYS A 158 10.14 -0.79 14.88
C CYS A 158 9.26 -1.83 14.15
N ALA A 159 7.94 -1.72 14.27
CA ALA A 159 7.01 -2.62 13.57
C ALA A 159 7.14 -2.47 12.03
N ILE A 160 7.21 -1.25 11.53
CA ILE A 160 7.39 -0.96 10.10
C ILE A 160 8.74 -1.51 9.62
N ILE A 161 9.83 -1.21 10.32
CA ILE A 161 11.18 -1.71 9.99
C ILE A 161 11.19 -3.24 10.00
N GLY A 162 10.57 -3.88 11.00
CA GLY A 162 10.48 -5.34 11.10
C GLY A 162 9.78 -5.98 9.89
N VAL A 163 8.62 -5.43 9.48
CA VAL A 163 7.87 -5.93 8.31
C VAL A 163 8.70 -5.76 7.04
N PHE A 164 9.24 -4.59 6.78
CA PHE A 164 10.04 -4.35 5.57
C PHE A 164 11.32 -5.18 5.55
N SER A 165 11.99 -5.37 6.69
CA SER A 165 13.16 -6.22 6.80
C SER A 165 12.84 -7.69 6.49
N ALA A 166 11.72 -8.21 7.02
CA ALA A 166 11.25 -9.56 6.73
C ALA A 166 10.94 -9.75 5.22
N MET A 167 10.33 -8.75 4.59
CA MET A 167 10.05 -8.78 3.16
C MET A 167 11.34 -8.74 2.32
N CYS A 168 12.27 -7.85 2.65
CA CYS A 168 13.58 -7.82 2.00
C CYS A 168 14.32 -9.15 2.16
N ALA A 169 14.34 -9.71 3.37
CA ALA A 169 14.96 -11.00 3.63
C ALA A 169 14.33 -12.11 2.78
N SER A 170 12.99 -12.13 2.64
CA SER A 170 12.30 -13.12 1.82
C SER A 170 12.66 -12.98 0.32
N HIS A 171 12.78 -11.77 -0.20
CA HIS A 171 13.18 -11.55 -1.59
C HIS A 171 14.65 -11.87 -1.85
N LEU A 172 15.52 -11.60 -0.90
CA LEU A 172 16.95 -11.92 -1.00
C LEU A 172 17.24 -13.42 -0.83
N SER A 173 16.46 -14.13 -0.02
CA SER A 173 16.63 -15.57 0.21
C SER A 173 16.06 -16.46 -0.91
N LYS A 174 15.04 -16.00 -1.63
CA LYS A 174 14.38 -16.76 -2.70
C LYS A 174 15.34 -17.30 -3.78
N PRO A 175 16.31 -16.53 -4.32
CA PRO A 175 17.26 -17.05 -5.31
C PRO A 175 18.07 -18.25 -4.79
N PHE A 176 18.54 -18.15 -3.55
CA PHE A 176 19.33 -19.23 -2.91
C PHE A 176 18.47 -20.46 -2.64
N TYR A 177 17.23 -20.26 -2.16
CA TYR A 177 16.29 -21.34 -1.94
C TYR A 177 15.88 -22.03 -3.23
N SER A 178 15.57 -21.28 -4.29
CA SER A 178 15.22 -21.83 -5.60
C SER A 178 16.39 -22.58 -6.26
N MET A 179 17.61 -22.13 -6.04
CA MET A 179 18.83 -22.81 -6.47
C MET A 179 19.03 -24.15 -5.73
N MET A 180 18.80 -24.17 -4.43
CA MET A 180 18.88 -25.38 -3.59
C MET A 180 17.82 -26.42 -3.95
N MET A 181 16.61 -25.98 -4.28
CA MET A 181 15.48 -26.85 -4.63
C MET A 181 15.42 -27.24 -6.11
N LYS A 182 16.45 -26.89 -6.91
CA LYS A 182 16.50 -27.12 -8.37
C LYS A 182 15.23 -26.65 -9.09
N ALA A 183 14.75 -25.47 -8.73
CA ALA A 183 13.56 -24.88 -9.33
C ALA A 183 13.77 -24.58 -10.81
N ASP A 184 12.66 -24.48 -11.57
CA ASP A 184 12.69 -24.16 -13.01
C ASP A 184 13.40 -22.84 -13.28
N GLN A 185 14.01 -22.73 -14.47
CA GLN A 185 14.76 -21.55 -14.89
C GLN A 185 13.95 -20.25 -14.83
N ILE A 186 12.64 -20.31 -15.10
CA ILE A 186 11.73 -19.17 -15.06
C ILE A 186 11.60 -18.65 -13.62
N THR A 187 11.39 -19.56 -12.66
CA THR A 187 11.28 -19.24 -11.22
C THR A 187 12.60 -18.68 -10.68
N MET A 188 13.74 -19.25 -11.09
CA MET A 188 15.06 -18.74 -10.73
C MET A 188 15.32 -17.35 -11.30
N SER A 189 15.01 -17.11 -12.58
CA SER A 189 15.16 -15.81 -13.21
C SER A 189 14.31 -14.75 -12.51
N GLY A 190 13.05 -15.06 -12.17
CA GLY A 190 12.17 -14.17 -11.43
C GLY A 190 12.70 -13.85 -10.03
N ALA A 191 13.21 -14.84 -9.31
CA ALA A 191 13.77 -14.66 -7.97
C ALA A 191 15.00 -13.73 -7.98
N TRP A 192 15.92 -13.90 -8.94
CA TRP A 192 17.09 -13.02 -9.09
C TRP A 192 16.70 -11.59 -9.48
N LYS A 193 15.73 -11.40 -10.37
CA LYS A 193 15.21 -10.06 -10.71
C LYS A 193 14.66 -9.32 -9.49
N ASN A 194 13.91 -10.02 -8.65
CA ASN A 194 13.34 -9.43 -7.43
C ASN A 194 14.45 -9.09 -6.41
N ALA A 195 15.46 -9.96 -6.25
CA ALA A 195 16.59 -9.68 -5.37
C ALA A 195 17.41 -8.47 -5.86
N LEU A 196 17.69 -8.39 -7.16
CA LEU A 196 18.37 -7.25 -7.75
C LEU A 196 17.58 -5.96 -7.59
N ALA A 197 16.26 -5.99 -7.79
CA ALA A 197 15.39 -4.82 -7.58
C ALA A 197 15.43 -4.34 -6.11
N CYS A 198 15.45 -5.27 -5.16
CA CYS A 198 15.58 -4.97 -3.73
C CYS A 198 16.91 -4.26 -3.42
N VAL A 199 18.02 -4.79 -3.92
CA VAL A 199 19.36 -4.20 -3.73
C VAL A 199 19.47 -2.83 -4.39
N LEU A 200 19.03 -2.70 -5.64
CA LEU A 200 19.05 -1.43 -6.36
C LEU A 200 18.19 -0.38 -5.64
N GLY A 201 17.00 -0.76 -5.18
CA GLY A 201 16.13 0.13 -4.38
C GLY A 201 16.82 0.62 -3.11
N ALA A 202 17.49 -0.26 -2.38
CA ALA A 202 18.25 0.09 -1.19
C ALA A 202 19.41 1.06 -1.49
N VAL A 203 20.16 0.82 -2.57
CA VAL A 203 21.25 1.69 -2.99
C VAL A 203 20.72 3.07 -3.40
N ILE A 204 19.65 3.14 -4.18
CA ILE A 204 19.02 4.40 -4.60
C ILE A 204 18.56 5.18 -3.36
N MET A 205 17.87 4.53 -2.42
CA MET A 205 17.42 5.17 -1.20
C MET A 205 18.58 5.66 -0.34
N PHE A 206 19.66 4.89 -0.21
CA PHE A 206 20.86 5.31 0.50
C PHE A 206 21.47 6.58 -0.12
N VAL A 207 21.58 6.62 -1.44
CA VAL A 207 22.12 7.80 -2.15
C VAL A 207 21.22 9.00 -1.98
N LEU A 208 19.91 8.84 -2.15
CA LEU A 208 18.93 9.91 -1.97
C LEU A 208 18.94 10.47 -0.56
N THR A 209 18.97 9.61 0.45
CA THR A 209 19.05 10.01 1.87
C THR A 209 20.34 10.78 2.15
N LYS A 210 21.47 10.33 1.59
CA LYS A 210 22.75 11.04 1.74
C LYS A 210 22.73 12.43 1.09
N ILE A 211 22.09 12.55 -0.07
CA ILE A 211 21.93 13.84 -0.77
C ILE A 211 21.00 14.76 0.02
N ALA A 212 19.87 14.23 0.51
CA ALA A 212 18.90 14.98 1.29
C ALA A 212 19.51 15.53 2.58
N ASN A 213 20.21 14.68 3.33
CA ASN A 213 20.90 15.09 4.55
C ASN A 213 21.99 16.15 4.30
N LYS A 214 22.72 16.06 3.16
CA LYS A 214 23.73 17.05 2.79
C LYS A 214 23.14 18.41 2.44
N LYS A 215 21.89 18.44 1.93
CA LYS A 215 21.20 19.68 1.53
C LYS A 215 20.24 20.21 2.61
N GLU A 216 20.20 19.62 3.79
CA GLU A 216 19.23 19.95 4.86
C GLU A 216 17.77 19.95 4.37
N ILE A 217 17.48 19.12 3.37
CA ILE A 217 16.12 18.96 2.87
C ILE A 217 15.40 18.02 3.85
N GLY A 218 14.56 18.61 4.73
CA GLY A 218 13.70 17.81 5.61
C GLY A 218 12.69 17.00 4.79
N TRP A 219 12.53 15.74 5.16
CA TRP A 219 11.49 14.83 4.65
C TRP A 219 10.26 14.90 5.56
#